data_fd3ee9c34a48b5a43220f41190f3d65b
#
_entry.id   fd3ee9c34a48b5a43220f41190f3d65b
#
_cell.length_a   1.000
_cell.length_b   1.000
_cell.length_c   1.000
_cell.angle_alpha   90.00
_cell.angle_beta   90.00
_cell.angle_gamma   90.00
#
_symmetry.space_group_name_H-M   'P 1'
#
loop_
_entity.id
_entity.type
_entity.pdbx_description
1 polymer ?
#
loop_
_entity_poly.entity_id
_entity_poly.type
_entity_poly.pdbx_seq_one_letter_code
_entity_poly.pdbx_strand_id
1 'polypeptide(L)'
;MPYRAPISDFRFVLDHVVNFGQVTATARFAEATPETVEAILTEAARLAENVLAPLQRAGDRNPARLENGVVRTSPGFAAGYRAIVEGGWVSIAASPEFGGMGLPMALTTAVNEMMGSACLSLQLNPLMTQGQIEALEHHASPALKALYIPKLISGEWCGTMNLTEPQAGSDVGALRTSATPNGDGSYAITGQKIFITWADNDFTANVCHLVLARLPDGAAGTKGISLFMVPKFIPDAAGNPGARNRLAVVSLEHKLGLHGSPTAVMQYDGATGWLVGEAHHGMAAMFTMMNNARLGVGVQGIAVAEAAFQLALSYASERKQGRTPVDGAGAIIDHADVRRMLGQMKAEIFAARAMALSCAVATDMARATNDPAWQARAALLTPIVKAYGTDIGCAVADMGVQVHGGMGFIEETGAAQYLRDVRVTAIYEGTNGIQAMDLVGRKMSDGGEAAYRLIEEVQAQAVAARALFPNMATAVWNAAEALREATEGLVAQPMNDRFAGAVAYLRAFALVLGGHYHLRAALADGARAPLARLAIKRLLPEHAALLVQVREGAAGLYALTPALLLA
;
A
#
# COMPACT_ATOMS: atom_id res chain seq x y z
N MET A 1 -2.70 -23.97 8.93
CA MET A 1 -1.92 -24.24 7.71
C MET A 1 -0.91 -23.13 7.51
N PRO A 2 0.34 -23.36 7.08
CA PRO A 2 1.26 -22.27 6.72
C PRO A 2 0.70 -21.48 5.53
N TYR A 3 1.07 -20.21 5.41
CA TYR A 3 0.70 -19.35 4.28
C TYR A 3 1.07 -19.99 2.94
N ARG A 4 0.20 -19.82 1.96
CA ARG A 4 0.38 -20.23 0.57
C ARG A 4 0.13 -19.07 -0.36
N ALA A 5 1.08 -18.75 -1.22
CA ALA A 5 0.95 -17.68 -2.19
C ALA A 5 -0.11 -18.02 -3.25
N PRO A 6 -1.09 -17.15 -3.50
CA PRO A 6 -2.19 -17.43 -4.42
C PRO A 6 -1.79 -17.15 -5.89
N ILE A 7 -0.76 -17.87 -6.40
CA ILE A 7 -0.20 -17.67 -7.76
C ILE A 7 -1.30 -17.73 -8.83
N SER A 8 -2.20 -18.71 -8.74
CA SER A 8 -3.28 -18.88 -9.71
C SER A 8 -4.23 -17.68 -9.75
N ASP A 9 -4.51 -17.06 -8.60
CA ASP A 9 -5.32 -15.84 -8.55
C ASP A 9 -4.56 -14.64 -9.15
N PHE A 10 -3.26 -14.48 -8.88
CA PHE A 10 -2.45 -13.43 -9.51
C PHE A 10 -2.42 -13.58 -11.03
N ARG A 11 -2.13 -14.79 -11.54
CA ARG A 11 -2.16 -15.07 -12.98
C ARG A 11 -3.51 -14.73 -13.58
N PHE A 12 -4.57 -15.24 -12.96
CA PHE A 12 -5.92 -14.98 -13.44
C PHE A 12 -6.25 -13.48 -13.50
N VAL A 13 -5.91 -12.72 -12.45
CA VAL A 13 -6.17 -11.27 -12.43
C VAL A 13 -5.35 -10.54 -13.48
N LEU A 14 -4.07 -10.85 -13.62
CA LEU A 14 -3.18 -10.24 -14.62
C LEU A 14 -3.68 -10.51 -16.04
N ASP A 15 -3.99 -11.77 -16.36
CA ASP A 15 -4.30 -12.19 -17.72
C ASP A 15 -5.73 -11.79 -18.16
N HIS A 16 -6.70 -11.87 -17.24
CA HIS A 16 -8.12 -11.77 -17.60
C HIS A 16 -8.85 -10.57 -17.02
N VAL A 17 -8.36 -9.97 -15.93
CA VAL A 17 -9.08 -8.91 -15.22
C VAL A 17 -8.49 -7.53 -15.47
N VAL A 18 -7.16 -7.37 -15.40
CA VAL A 18 -6.53 -6.04 -15.51
C VAL A 18 -5.84 -5.79 -16.86
N ASN A 19 -5.94 -6.75 -17.78
CA ASN A 19 -5.42 -6.62 -19.14
C ASN A 19 -3.91 -6.35 -19.20
N PHE A 20 -3.13 -7.10 -18.39
CA PHE A 20 -1.68 -6.92 -18.26
C PHE A 20 -0.93 -7.14 -19.60
N GLY A 21 -1.49 -7.89 -20.53
CA GLY A 21 -0.94 -8.09 -21.87
C GLY A 21 -0.69 -6.78 -22.65
N GLN A 22 -1.43 -5.71 -22.37
CA GLN A 22 -1.14 -4.39 -22.97
C GLN A 22 0.16 -3.77 -22.48
N VAL A 23 0.58 -4.06 -21.23
CA VAL A 23 1.86 -3.60 -20.67
C VAL A 23 3.01 -4.32 -21.34
N THR A 24 2.93 -5.66 -21.41
CA THR A 24 3.98 -6.51 -22.01
C THR A 24 4.12 -6.32 -23.52
N ALA A 25 3.09 -5.82 -24.20
CA ALA A 25 3.11 -5.46 -25.62
C ALA A 25 3.91 -4.15 -25.90
N THR A 26 4.25 -3.37 -24.86
CA THR A 26 5.07 -2.16 -25.03
C THR A 26 6.54 -2.50 -25.16
N ALA A 27 7.29 -1.70 -25.93
CA ALA A 27 8.74 -1.90 -26.08
C ALA A 27 9.50 -1.83 -24.73
N ARG A 28 9.00 -1.01 -23.79
CA ARG A 28 9.60 -0.84 -22.47
C ARG A 28 9.59 -2.11 -21.62
N PHE A 29 8.54 -2.92 -21.73
CA PHE A 29 8.31 -4.07 -20.88
C PHE A 29 8.25 -5.40 -21.65
N ALA A 30 8.85 -5.45 -22.85
CA ALA A 30 8.87 -6.64 -23.70
C ALA A 30 9.58 -7.85 -23.04
N GLU A 31 10.50 -7.61 -22.10
CA GLU A 31 11.19 -8.66 -21.33
C GLU A 31 10.26 -9.35 -20.29
N ALA A 32 9.11 -8.79 -19.97
CA ALA A 32 8.10 -9.41 -19.11
C ALA A 32 7.28 -10.44 -19.89
N THR A 33 7.93 -11.44 -20.48
CA THR A 33 7.28 -12.53 -21.21
C THR A 33 6.43 -13.39 -20.26
N PRO A 34 5.48 -14.20 -20.78
CA PRO A 34 4.70 -15.12 -19.93
C PRO A 34 5.56 -16.04 -19.07
N GLU A 35 6.70 -16.50 -19.60
CA GLU A 35 7.66 -17.36 -18.89
C GLU A 35 8.37 -16.58 -17.78
N THR A 36 8.77 -15.34 -18.03
CA THR A 36 9.37 -14.44 -17.03
C THR A 36 8.37 -14.16 -15.90
N VAL A 37 7.12 -13.86 -16.23
CA VAL A 37 6.04 -13.63 -15.25
C VAL A 37 5.83 -14.85 -14.38
N GLU A 38 5.74 -16.06 -14.98
CA GLU A 38 5.58 -17.33 -14.25
C GLU A 38 6.75 -17.58 -13.29
N ALA A 39 7.99 -17.40 -13.78
CA ALA A 39 9.19 -17.59 -12.98
C ALA A 39 9.20 -16.63 -11.77
N ILE A 40 8.89 -15.35 -11.97
CA ILE A 40 8.84 -14.35 -10.91
C ILE A 40 7.79 -14.71 -9.85
N LEU A 41 6.56 -15.02 -10.26
CA LEU A 41 5.51 -15.37 -9.32
C LEU A 41 5.83 -16.66 -8.54
N THR A 42 6.42 -17.65 -9.20
CA THR A 42 6.80 -18.91 -8.57
C THR A 42 7.93 -18.75 -7.57
N GLU A 43 9.01 -18.02 -7.92
CA GLU A 43 10.14 -17.82 -7.02
C GLU A 43 9.79 -16.89 -5.85
N ALA A 44 8.98 -15.84 -6.10
CA ALA A 44 8.46 -14.99 -5.02
C ALA A 44 7.57 -15.78 -4.05
N ALA A 45 6.73 -16.68 -4.55
CA ALA A 45 5.94 -17.59 -3.72
C ALA A 45 6.82 -18.50 -2.87
N ARG A 46 7.87 -19.08 -3.45
CA ARG A 46 8.83 -19.93 -2.73
C ARG A 46 9.53 -19.18 -1.60
N LEU A 47 9.98 -17.94 -1.85
CA LEU A 47 10.54 -17.05 -0.83
C LEU A 47 9.51 -16.79 0.28
N ALA A 48 8.30 -16.36 -0.09
CA ALA A 48 7.25 -16.01 0.86
C ALA A 48 6.88 -17.19 1.76
N GLU A 49 6.62 -18.36 1.18
CA GLU A 49 6.15 -19.55 1.90
C GLU A 49 7.24 -20.17 2.79
N ASN A 50 8.47 -20.30 2.28
CA ASN A 50 9.49 -21.11 2.94
C ASN A 50 10.46 -20.27 3.80
N VAL A 51 10.65 -18.98 3.50
CA VAL A 51 11.61 -18.12 4.19
C VAL A 51 10.92 -17.09 5.06
N LEU A 52 9.92 -16.36 4.51
CA LEU A 52 9.33 -15.22 5.21
C LEU A 52 8.19 -15.61 6.16
N ALA A 53 7.32 -16.55 5.78
CA ALA A 53 6.18 -16.92 6.61
C ALA A 53 6.55 -17.42 8.02
N PRO A 54 7.64 -18.17 8.22
CA PRO A 54 8.11 -18.53 9.57
C PRO A 54 8.50 -17.31 10.43
N LEU A 55 8.85 -16.18 9.83
CA LEU A 55 9.30 -14.98 10.53
C LEU A 55 8.14 -14.13 11.09
N GLN A 56 6.91 -14.31 10.60
CA GLN A 56 5.75 -13.51 11.01
C GLN A 56 5.53 -13.55 12.54
N ARG A 57 5.50 -14.75 13.10
CA ARG A 57 5.33 -14.94 14.56
C ARG A 57 6.60 -14.63 15.33
N ALA A 58 7.77 -14.88 14.74
CA ALA A 58 9.06 -14.55 15.36
C ALA A 58 9.18 -13.05 15.62
N GLY A 59 8.78 -12.21 14.62
CA GLY A 59 8.78 -10.76 14.73
C GLY A 59 7.83 -10.21 15.79
N ASP A 60 6.64 -10.80 15.94
CA ASP A 60 5.66 -10.37 16.95
C ASP A 60 6.10 -10.73 18.38
N ARG A 61 6.62 -11.95 18.58
CA ARG A 61 7.05 -12.45 19.89
C ARG A 61 8.40 -11.89 20.37
N ASN A 62 9.24 -11.48 19.44
CA ASN A 62 10.57 -10.92 19.74
C ASN A 62 10.71 -9.57 19.03
N PRO A 63 10.14 -8.50 19.59
CA PRO A 63 10.15 -7.16 18.99
C PRO A 63 11.57 -6.65 18.71
N ALA A 64 11.70 -5.76 17.73
CA ALA A 64 12.92 -4.99 17.55
C ALA A 64 13.22 -4.14 18.80
N ARG A 65 14.51 -3.99 19.17
CA ARG A 65 14.96 -3.34 20.40
C ARG A 65 16.08 -2.35 20.13
N LEU A 66 16.11 -1.26 20.89
CA LEU A 66 17.24 -0.34 20.90
C LEU A 66 18.20 -0.73 22.04
N GLU A 67 19.41 -1.16 21.69
CA GLU A 67 20.44 -1.58 22.63
C GLU A 67 21.76 -0.85 22.33
N ASN A 68 22.25 -0.06 23.27
CA ASN A 68 23.52 0.69 23.14
C ASN A 68 23.59 1.55 21.86
N GLY A 69 22.48 2.20 21.48
CA GLY A 69 22.38 3.06 20.29
C GLY A 69 22.31 2.31 18.96
N VAL A 70 22.06 1.00 18.98
CA VAL A 70 21.88 0.14 17.80
C VAL A 70 20.52 -0.54 17.88
N VAL A 71 19.78 -0.52 16.78
CA VAL A 71 18.53 -1.28 16.67
C VAL A 71 18.86 -2.75 16.40
N ARG A 72 18.49 -3.62 17.35
CA ARG A 72 18.57 -5.06 17.22
C ARG A 72 17.27 -5.58 16.65
N THR A 73 17.36 -6.29 15.54
CA THR A 73 16.20 -6.79 14.81
C THR A 73 15.73 -8.14 15.33
N SER A 74 14.52 -8.55 14.98
CA SER A 74 13.93 -9.81 15.38
C SER A 74 14.73 -11.01 14.83
N PRO A 75 14.75 -12.14 15.55
CA PRO A 75 15.47 -13.34 15.12
C PRO A 75 15.07 -13.80 13.72
N GLY A 76 16.04 -14.09 12.87
CA GLY A 76 15.84 -14.54 11.50
C GLY A 76 15.63 -13.43 10.46
N PHE A 77 15.36 -12.18 10.87
CA PHE A 77 15.11 -11.06 9.95
C PHE A 77 16.30 -10.74 9.05
N ALA A 78 17.52 -10.79 9.56
CA ALA A 78 18.73 -10.62 8.76
C ALA A 78 18.85 -11.68 7.64
N ALA A 79 18.55 -12.94 7.93
CA ALA A 79 18.54 -14.00 6.92
C ALA A 79 17.41 -13.84 5.93
N GLY A 80 16.20 -13.47 6.39
CA GLY A 80 15.05 -13.17 5.54
C GLY A 80 15.32 -11.99 4.58
N TYR A 81 15.91 -10.91 5.10
CA TYR A 81 16.31 -9.77 4.27
C TYR A 81 17.35 -10.16 3.22
N ARG A 82 18.37 -10.95 3.60
CA ARG A 82 19.36 -11.44 2.66
C ARG A 82 18.72 -12.25 1.52
N ALA A 83 17.77 -13.13 1.83
CA ALA A 83 17.06 -13.91 0.82
C ALA A 83 16.21 -13.02 -0.12
N ILE A 84 15.62 -11.92 0.39
CA ILE A 84 14.93 -10.92 -0.43
C ILE A 84 15.92 -10.27 -1.41
N VAL A 85 17.08 -9.86 -0.91
CA VAL A 85 18.12 -9.17 -1.69
C VAL A 85 18.75 -10.08 -2.75
N GLU A 86 19.15 -11.31 -2.37
CA GLU A 86 19.75 -12.30 -3.27
C GLU A 86 18.80 -12.71 -4.40
N GLY A 87 17.48 -12.68 -4.15
CA GLY A 87 16.45 -12.88 -5.18
C GLY A 87 16.20 -11.65 -6.07
N GLY A 88 16.83 -10.51 -5.80
CA GLY A 88 16.62 -9.26 -6.56
C GLY A 88 15.29 -8.55 -6.31
N TRP A 89 14.54 -8.94 -5.28
CA TRP A 89 13.18 -8.48 -5.05
C TRP A 89 13.05 -7.00 -4.66
N VAL A 90 14.17 -6.37 -4.26
CA VAL A 90 14.23 -4.92 -4.02
C VAL A 90 14.20 -4.12 -5.33
N SER A 91 14.70 -4.69 -6.42
CA SER A 91 15.04 -3.98 -7.65
C SER A 91 14.17 -4.32 -8.86
N ILE A 92 13.02 -4.97 -8.67
CA ILE A 92 12.15 -5.46 -9.78
C ILE A 92 11.82 -4.33 -10.77
N ALA A 93 11.35 -3.17 -10.29
CA ALA A 93 10.96 -2.04 -11.13
C ALA A 93 12.06 -1.00 -11.33
N ALA A 94 13.22 -1.14 -10.67
CA ALA A 94 14.35 -0.21 -10.77
C ALA A 94 15.01 -0.28 -12.16
N SER A 95 15.62 0.84 -12.58
CA SER A 95 16.24 0.96 -13.89
C SER A 95 17.40 -0.02 -14.10
N PRO A 96 17.48 -0.69 -15.27
CA PRO A 96 18.63 -1.51 -15.64
C PRO A 96 19.94 -0.71 -15.70
N GLU A 97 19.88 0.60 -15.92
CA GLU A 97 21.05 1.50 -15.90
C GLU A 97 21.83 1.40 -14.59
N PHE A 98 21.13 1.16 -13.47
CA PHE A 98 21.74 1.04 -12.14
C PHE A 98 21.78 -0.40 -11.60
N GLY A 99 21.46 -1.39 -12.45
CA GLY A 99 21.43 -2.81 -12.07
C GLY A 99 20.07 -3.35 -11.62
N GLY A 100 18.99 -2.60 -11.84
CA GLY A 100 17.63 -3.08 -11.63
C GLY A 100 17.12 -4.00 -12.74
N MET A 101 15.97 -4.63 -12.52
CA MET A 101 15.39 -5.56 -13.51
C MET A 101 14.57 -4.86 -14.61
N GLY A 102 14.14 -3.61 -14.40
CA GLY A 102 13.34 -2.84 -15.37
C GLY A 102 11.95 -3.42 -15.64
N LEU A 103 11.42 -4.26 -14.75
CA LEU A 103 10.16 -4.96 -14.94
C LEU A 103 8.94 -4.12 -14.50
N PRO A 104 7.73 -4.49 -14.93
CA PRO A 104 6.53 -3.74 -14.59
C PRO A 104 6.24 -3.63 -13.09
N MET A 105 5.68 -2.50 -12.67
CA MET A 105 5.16 -2.26 -11.32
C MET A 105 4.08 -3.27 -10.94
N ALA A 106 3.31 -3.78 -11.90
CA ALA A 106 2.32 -4.82 -11.66
C ALA A 106 2.95 -6.09 -11.08
N LEU A 107 4.14 -6.48 -11.51
CA LEU A 107 4.88 -7.62 -10.93
C LEU A 107 5.41 -7.28 -9.54
N THR A 108 6.00 -6.09 -9.36
CA THR A 108 6.42 -5.61 -8.03
C THR A 108 5.25 -5.63 -7.04
N THR A 109 4.06 -5.22 -7.47
CA THR A 109 2.84 -5.20 -6.66
C THR A 109 2.45 -6.61 -6.21
N ALA A 110 2.46 -7.59 -7.12
CA ALA A 110 2.16 -8.99 -6.80
C ALA A 110 3.19 -9.59 -5.83
N VAL A 111 4.48 -9.36 -6.05
CA VAL A 111 5.57 -9.83 -5.19
C VAL A 111 5.48 -9.21 -3.80
N ASN A 112 5.24 -7.89 -3.71
CA ASN A 112 5.07 -7.19 -2.43
C ASN A 112 3.86 -7.70 -1.65
N GLU A 113 2.75 -8.05 -2.32
CA GLU A 113 1.60 -8.68 -1.66
C GLU A 113 1.98 -10.04 -1.07
N MET A 114 2.66 -10.92 -1.83
CA MET A 114 3.10 -12.23 -1.34
C MET A 114 4.05 -12.11 -0.15
N MET A 115 5.06 -11.23 -0.24
CA MET A 115 6.00 -10.99 0.86
C MET A 115 5.32 -10.42 2.10
N GLY A 116 4.40 -9.45 1.91
CA GLY A 116 3.64 -8.82 2.98
C GLY A 116 2.68 -9.80 3.68
N SER A 117 2.04 -10.70 2.92
CA SER A 117 1.20 -11.77 3.48
C SER A 117 2.00 -12.73 4.34
N ALA A 118 3.24 -13.00 3.94
CA ALA A 118 4.14 -13.91 4.65
C ALA A 118 4.74 -13.26 5.91
N CYS A 119 5.26 -12.02 5.80
CA CYS A 119 5.84 -11.29 6.93
C CYS A 119 5.84 -9.77 6.67
N LEU A 120 4.75 -9.11 7.05
CA LEU A 120 4.60 -7.67 6.82
C LEU A 120 5.68 -6.85 7.52
N SER A 121 6.05 -7.20 8.76
CA SER A 121 7.05 -6.46 9.54
C SER A 121 8.39 -6.34 8.83
N LEU A 122 8.85 -7.40 8.15
CA LEU A 122 10.10 -7.37 7.40
C LEU A 122 9.92 -6.73 6.02
N GLN A 123 8.80 -6.99 5.33
CA GLN A 123 8.52 -6.48 3.99
C GLN A 123 8.50 -4.94 3.92
N LEU A 124 8.20 -4.27 5.03
CA LEU A 124 8.26 -2.80 5.12
C LEU A 124 9.65 -2.23 4.78
N ASN A 125 10.76 -2.94 5.06
CA ASN A 125 12.10 -2.46 4.76
C ASN A 125 12.35 -2.35 3.24
N PRO A 126 12.23 -3.43 2.44
CA PRO A 126 12.41 -3.34 0.98
C PRO A 126 11.42 -2.38 0.32
N LEU A 127 10.17 -2.25 0.82
CA LEU A 127 9.21 -1.30 0.28
C LEU A 127 9.70 0.16 0.39
N MET A 128 10.25 0.55 1.55
CA MET A 128 10.82 1.88 1.72
C MET A 128 12.02 2.11 0.79
N THR A 129 12.86 1.11 0.63
CA THR A 129 14.02 1.15 -0.27
C THR A 129 13.59 1.28 -1.75
N GLN A 130 12.57 0.54 -2.19
CA GLN A 130 12.01 0.64 -3.54
C GLN A 130 11.52 2.06 -3.85
N GLY A 131 10.78 2.66 -2.93
CA GLY A 131 10.30 4.05 -3.09
C GLY A 131 11.44 5.07 -3.11
N GLN A 132 12.49 4.86 -2.31
CA GLN A 132 13.68 5.72 -2.30
C GLN A 132 14.45 5.62 -3.62
N ILE A 133 14.64 4.43 -4.17
CA ILE A 133 15.28 4.22 -5.48
C ILE A 133 14.55 5.03 -6.54
N GLU A 134 13.23 4.90 -6.63
CA GLU A 134 12.40 5.63 -7.59
C GLU A 134 12.53 7.16 -7.44
N ALA A 135 12.50 7.67 -6.20
CA ALA A 135 12.68 9.09 -5.96
C ALA A 135 14.07 9.59 -6.40
N LEU A 136 15.12 8.81 -6.14
CA LEU A 136 16.48 9.16 -6.57
C LEU A 136 16.64 9.09 -8.09
N GLU A 137 16.09 8.08 -8.76
CA GLU A 137 16.10 7.97 -10.22
C GLU A 137 15.52 9.20 -10.91
N HIS A 138 14.45 9.78 -10.35
CA HIS A 138 13.78 10.91 -10.96
C HIS A 138 14.41 12.26 -10.59
N HIS A 139 14.88 12.43 -9.35
CA HIS A 139 15.18 13.76 -8.80
C HIS A 139 16.63 13.98 -8.39
N ALA A 140 17.42 12.93 -8.12
CA ALA A 140 18.78 13.10 -7.62
C ALA A 140 19.74 13.57 -8.70
N SER A 141 20.82 14.26 -8.28
CA SER A 141 21.94 14.60 -9.16
C SER A 141 22.63 13.33 -9.67
N PRO A 142 23.34 13.38 -10.82
CA PRO A 142 24.08 12.23 -11.34
C PRO A 142 25.05 11.61 -10.32
N ALA A 143 25.71 12.44 -9.52
CA ALA A 143 26.64 11.99 -8.48
C ALA A 143 25.93 11.20 -7.38
N LEU A 144 24.78 11.68 -6.89
CA LEU A 144 23.99 10.96 -5.89
C LEU A 144 23.39 9.66 -6.45
N LYS A 145 22.92 9.67 -7.71
CA LYS A 145 22.41 8.45 -8.37
C LYS A 145 23.50 7.39 -8.43
N ALA A 146 24.68 7.74 -8.96
CA ALA A 146 25.79 6.81 -9.12
C ALA A 146 26.28 6.22 -7.80
N LEU A 147 26.25 6.99 -6.71
CA LEU A 147 26.69 6.55 -5.39
C LEU A 147 25.66 5.68 -4.66
N TYR A 148 24.40 6.13 -4.63
CA TYR A 148 23.39 5.52 -3.72
C TYR A 148 22.55 4.44 -4.39
N ILE A 149 22.15 4.60 -5.67
CA ILE A 149 21.19 3.68 -6.29
C ILE A 149 21.73 2.25 -6.39
N PRO A 150 22.97 2.00 -6.87
CA PRO A 150 23.51 0.63 -6.93
C PRO A 150 23.58 -0.06 -5.55
N LYS A 151 23.92 0.69 -4.50
CA LYS A 151 23.99 0.17 -3.13
C LYS A 151 22.61 -0.17 -2.53
N LEU A 152 21.57 0.62 -2.89
CA LEU A 152 20.19 0.37 -2.50
C LEU A 152 19.61 -0.83 -3.27
N ILE A 153 19.89 -0.93 -4.58
CA ILE A 153 19.46 -2.04 -5.44
C ILE A 153 20.07 -3.36 -4.97
N SER A 154 21.37 -3.36 -4.66
CA SER A 154 22.06 -4.55 -4.13
C SER A 154 21.65 -4.92 -2.71
N GLY A 155 20.85 -4.08 -2.02
CA GLY A 155 20.47 -4.27 -0.63
C GLY A 155 21.62 -4.18 0.37
N GLU A 156 22.83 -3.80 -0.06
CA GLU A 156 23.94 -3.50 0.86
C GLU A 156 23.56 -2.35 1.80
N TRP A 157 22.84 -1.35 1.26
CA TRP A 157 22.22 -0.26 2.00
C TRP A 157 20.71 -0.34 1.89
N CYS A 158 20.00 0.22 2.87
CA CYS A 158 18.55 0.36 2.81
C CYS A 158 18.12 1.81 2.94
N GLY A 159 16.89 2.09 2.51
CA GLY A 159 16.31 3.42 2.43
C GLY A 159 15.18 3.66 3.42
N THR A 160 15.01 4.90 3.86
CA THR A 160 13.90 5.33 4.71
C THR A 160 13.35 6.68 4.30
N MET A 161 12.13 6.98 4.74
CA MET A 161 11.43 8.22 4.50
C MET A 161 11.17 8.97 5.81
N ASN A 162 11.68 10.20 5.93
CA ASN A 162 11.65 11.00 7.16
C ASN A 162 10.88 12.32 6.97
N LEU A 163 9.56 12.28 7.19
CA LEU A 163 8.66 13.43 7.05
C LEU A 163 8.20 13.96 8.40
N THR A 164 7.53 13.07 9.14
CA THR A 164 6.71 13.40 10.31
C THR A 164 7.52 13.94 11.48
N GLU A 165 7.01 15.00 12.09
CA GLU A 165 7.50 15.58 13.34
C GLU A 165 6.37 15.61 14.37
N PRO A 166 6.66 15.80 15.68
CA PRO A 166 5.63 15.83 16.72
C PRO A 166 4.44 16.77 16.44
N GLN A 167 4.69 17.91 15.81
CA GLN A 167 3.68 18.91 15.44
C GLN A 167 3.24 18.85 13.96
N ALA A 168 3.85 18.02 13.14
CA ALA A 168 3.66 17.97 11.69
C ALA A 168 3.48 16.53 11.20
N GLY A 169 2.25 16.02 11.31
CA GLY A 169 1.83 14.72 10.79
C GLY A 169 1.11 14.87 9.45
N SER A 170 -0.22 15.04 9.46
CA SER A 170 -1.00 15.30 8.24
C SER A 170 -0.68 16.66 7.62
N ASP A 171 -0.41 17.68 8.45
CA ASP A 171 0.10 18.98 8.00
C ASP A 171 1.64 18.98 7.98
N VAL A 172 2.22 18.40 6.92
CA VAL A 172 3.67 18.41 6.70
C VAL A 172 4.21 19.84 6.54
N GLY A 173 3.36 20.80 6.15
CA GLY A 173 3.73 22.21 6.04
C GLY A 173 4.19 22.85 7.34
N ALA A 174 3.88 22.24 8.49
CA ALA A 174 4.28 22.70 9.82
C ALA A 174 5.65 22.17 10.29
N LEU A 175 6.39 21.40 9.48
CA LEU A 175 7.70 20.85 9.87
C LEU A 175 8.72 21.96 10.19
N ARG A 176 9.61 21.68 11.15
CA ARG A 176 10.63 22.60 11.70
C ARG A 176 12.06 22.15 11.48
N THR A 177 12.32 20.91 11.11
CA THR A 177 13.66 20.42 10.77
C THR A 177 14.30 21.39 9.77
N SER A 178 15.52 21.83 10.05
CA SER A 178 16.26 22.80 9.26
C SER A 178 17.45 22.18 8.56
N ALA A 179 17.87 22.80 7.45
CA ALA A 179 19.06 22.47 6.69
C ALA A 179 19.88 23.75 6.48
N THR A 180 21.10 23.80 7.02
CA THR A 180 22.01 24.94 6.88
C THR A 180 23.15 24.58 5.95
N PRO A 181 23.46 25.36 4.90
CA PRO A 181 24.60 25.09 4.01
C PRO A 181 25.94 25.07 4.76
N ASN A 182 26.79 24.07 4.48
CA ASN A 182 28.14 23.96 5.04
C ASN A 182 29.21 24.68 4.17
N GLY A 183 28.85 25.13 2.95
CA GLY A 183 29.77 25.80 2.04
C GLY A 183 30.54 24.87 1.10
N ASP A 184 30.46 23.56 1.27
CA ASP A 184 31.08 22.52 0.45
C ASP A 184 30.09 21.73 -0.44
N GLY A 185 28.88 22.23 -0.56
CA GLY A 185 27.77 21.57 -1.28
C GLY A 185 26.95 20.61 -0.42
N SER A 186 27.35 20.36 0.83
CA SER A 186 26.57 19.64 1.81
C SER A 186 25.80 20.59 2.75
N TYR A 187 24.92 20.02 3.56
CA TYR A 187 24.06 20.73 4.51
C TYR A 187 24.11 20.06 5.88
N ALA A 188 24.05 20.87 6.93
CA ALA A 188 23.85 20.45 8.32
C ALA A 188 22.35 20.35 8.60
N ILE A 189 21.84 19.14 8.77
CA ILE A 189 20.44 18.85 9.07
C ILE A 189 20.23 18.80 10.57
N THR A 190 19.29 19.58 11.10
CA THR A 190 18.99 19.67 12.54
C THR A 190 17.50 19.61 12.81
N GLY A 191 17.07 18.68 13.67
CA GLY A 191 15.68 18.49 14.05
C GLY A 191 15.37 17.08 14.49
N GLN A 192 14.10 16.83 14.78
CA GLN A 192 13.62 15.51 15.21
C GLN A 192 12.53 15.02 14.27
N LYS A 193 12.60 13.74 13.91
CA LYS A 193 11.59 13.02 13.13
C LYS A 193 11.03 11.87 13.95
N ILE A 194 9.72 11.63 13.84
CA ILE A 194 9.03 10.58 14.58
C ILE A 194 8.35 9.59 13.65
N PHE A 195 8.07 8.39 14.15
CA PHE A 195 7.40 7.30 13.42
C PHE A 195 8.18 6.82 12.19
N ILE A 196 9.52 6.84 12.26
CA ILE A 196 10.34 6.46 11.12
C ILE A 196 10.48 4.94 11.06
N THR A 197 9.84 4.36 10.05
CA THR A 197 9.87 2.93 9.75
C THR A 197 11.26 2.52 9.31
N TRP A 198 11.82 1.48 9.95
CA TRP A 198 13.14 0.91 9.65
C TRP A 198 14.29 1.93 9.68
N ALA A 199 14.20 2.93 10.55
CA ALA A 199 15.18 4.01 10.67
C ALA A 199 16.60 3.51 10.97
N ASP A 200 16.73 2.34 11.56
CA ASP A 200 18.01 1.66 11.80
C ASP A 200 17.79 0.14 11.85
N ASN A 201 18.87 -0.61 11.61
CA ASN A 201 18.92 -2.06 11.72
C ASN A 201 20.38 -2.51 11.92
N ASP A 202 20.57 -3.80 12.20
CA ASP A 202 21.86 -4.44 12.45
C ASP A 202 22.32 -5.40 11.35
N PHE A 203 21.71 -5.34 10.16
CA PHE A 203 22.04 -6.24 9.05
C PHE A 203 22.42 -5.55 7.73
N THR A 204 22.19 -4.24 7.57
CA THR A 204 22.68 -3.49 6.40
C THR A 204 23.92 -2.67 6.77
N ALA A 205 24.81 -2.47 5.80
CA ALA A 205 26.05 -1.70 6.00
C ALA A 205 25.77 -0.21 6.24
N ASN A 206 24.69 0.33 5.68
CA ASN A 206 24.26 1.71 5.87
C ASN A 206 22.73 1.83 5.80
N VAL A 207 22.19 2.86 6.44
CA VAL A 207 20.80 3.29 6.31
C VAL A 207 20.79 4.70 5.75
N CYS A 208 20.08 4.90 4.64
CA CYS A 208 20.03 6.15 3.90
C CYS A 208 18.67 6.81 4.10
N HIS A 209 18.63 8.00 4.71
CA HIS A 209 17.40 8.70 5.04
C HIS A 209 17.09 9.77 3.99
N LEU A 210 15.90 9.73 3.37
CA LEU A 210 15.34 10.89 2.67
C LEU A 210 14.61 11.76 3.69
N VAL A 211 15.16 12.95 3.97
CA VAL A 211 14.72 13.84 5.03
C VAL A 211 14.15 15.13 4.47
N LEU A 212 12.90 15.45 4.82
CA LEU A 212 12.33 16.78 4.55
C LEU A 212 12.82 17.80 5.58
N ALA A 213 13.39 18.91 5.10
CA ALA A 213 13.87 20.00 5.93
C ALA A 213 13.70 21.36 5.23
N ARG A 214 13.83 22.45 6.00
CA ARG A 214 13.75 23.82 5.51
C ARG A 214 15.13 24.45 5.36
N LEU A 215 15.37 25.08 4.23
CA LEU A 215 16.47 26.01 4.05
C LEU A 215 16.15 27.35 4.75
N PRO A 216 17.17 28.17 5.09
CA PRO A 216 16.99 29.46 5.78
C PRO A 216 16.09 30.44 5.02
N ASP A 217 16.11 30.41 3.70
CA ASP A 217 15.31 31.23 2.78
C ASP A 217 13.97 30.60 2.38
N GLY A 218 13.62 29.44 2.96
CA GLY A 218 12.41 28.69 2.63
C GLY A 218 11.13 29.40 3.07
N ALA A 219 10.17 29.57 2.15
CA ALA A 219 8.84 30.07 2.45
C ALA A 219 8.09 29.22 3.49
N ALA A 220 7.12 29.79 4.19
CA ALA A 220 6.23 29.05 5.08
C ALA A 220 5.38 28.02 4.30
N GLY A 221 4.90 26.97 4.99
CA GLY A 221 4.07 25.93 4.40
C GLY A 221 4.89 24.94 3.55
N THR A 222 4.23 24.22 2.67
CA THR A 222 4.86 23.14 1.87
C THR A 222 5.81 23.65 0.78
N LYS A 223 5.64 24.90 0.33
CA LYS A 223 6.45 25.50 -0.75
C LYS A 223 7.89 25.86 -0.36
N GLY A 224 8.23 25.83 0.93
CA GLY A 224 9.59 26.12 1.41
C GLY A 224 10.34 24.85 1.88
N ILE A 225 9.85 23.67 1.55
CA ILE A 225 10.43 22.40 1.98
C ILE A 225 11.35 21.84 0.89
N SER A 226 12.55 21.41 1.32
CA SER A 226 13.55 20.75 0.48
C SER A 226 13.76 19.31 0.94
N LEU A 227 14.31 18.46 0.06
CA LEU A 227 14.58 17.05 0.34
C LEU A 227 16.08 16.80 0.40
N PHE A 228 16.53 16.04 1.39
CA PHE A 228 17.94 15.75 1.60
C PHE A 228 18.20 14.25 1.75
N MET A 229 19.27 13.77 1.13
CA MET A 229 19.86 12.47 1.39
C MET A 229 20.79 12.58 2.60
N VAL A 230 20.49 11.85 3.68
CA VAL A 230 21.24 11.87 4.94
C VAL A 230 21.57 10.44 5.36
N PRO A 231 22.78 9.94 5.07
CA PRO A 231 23.16 8.57 5.42
C PRO A 231 23.56 8.44 6.90
N LYS A 232 23.37 7.26 7.49
CA LYS A 232 23.84 6.90 8.85
C LYS A 232 25.37 6.95 8.95
N PHE A 233 26.05 6.44 7.93
CA PHE A 233 27.48 6.56 7.75
C PHE A 233 27.76 7.37 6.47
N ILE A 234 28.56 8.42 6.60
CA ILE A 234 28.93 9.28 5.47
C ILE A 234 29.82 8.45 4.54
N PRO A 235 29.49 8.32 3.24
CA PRO A 235 30.32 7.59 2.31
C PRO A 235 31.72 8.21 2.20
N ASP A 236 32.77 7.38 2.21
CA ASP A 236 34.14 7.79 1.92
C ASP A 236 34.37 8.03 0.43
N ALA A 237 35.59 8.39 0.05
CA ALA A 237 35.95 8.65 -1.36
C ALA A 237 35.81 7.40 -2.27
N ALA A 238 35.80 6.19 -1.70
CA ALA A 238 35.59 4.94 -2.41
C ALA A 238 34.11 4.51 -2.44
N GLY A 239 33.22 5.30 -1.81
CA GLY A 239 31.79 5.00 -1.70
C GLY A 239 31.44 3.94 -0.67
N ASN A 240 32.33 3.66 0.28
CA ASN A 240 32.06 2.76 1.41
C ASN A 240 31.55 3.54 2.62
N PRO A 241 30.88 2.87 3.58
CA PRO A 241 30.49 3.50 4.84
C PRO A 241 31.73 4.00 5.59
N GLY A 242 31.86 5.33 5.73
CA GLY A 242 32.95 6.02 6.41
C GLY A 242 32.60 6.47 7.83
N ALA A 243 32.80 7.75 8.13
CA ALA A 243 32.51 8.32 9.43
C ALA A 243 31.02 8.23 9.79
N ARG A 244 30.73 7.94 11.07
CA ARG A 244 29.36 7.99 11.57
C ARG A 244 28.81 9.42 11.50
N ASN A 245 27.64 9.58 10.94
CA ASN A 245 26.97 10.86 10.83
C ASN A 245 26.35 11.28 12.19
N ARG A 246 26.07 12.57 12.34
CA ARG A 246 25.53 13.17 13.56
C ARG A 246 24.01 12.99 13.63
N LEU A 247 23.58 11.74 13.62
CA LEU A 247 22.20 11.32 13.78
C LEU A 247 22.12 10.11 14.70
N ALA A 248 20.97 9.95 15.37
CA ALA A 248 20.75 8.85 16.29
C ALA A 248 19.28 8.44 16.37
N VAL A 249 19.03 7.15 16.59
CA VAL A 249 17.75 6.66 17.10
C VAL A 249 17.67 7.00 18.58
N VAL A 250 16.68 7.80 18.98
CA VAL A 250 16.45 8.20 20.37
C VAL A 250 15.64 7.15 21.11
N SER A 251 14.62 6.62 20.46
CA SER A 251 13.73 5.59 21.01
C SER A 251 13.05 4.82 19.88
N LEU A 252 12.53 3.64 20.22
CA LEU A 252 11.57 2.91 19.40
C LEU A 252 10.18 3.01 20.01
N GLU A 253 9.17 3.09 19.16
CA GLU A 253 7.77 3.13 19.59
C GLU A 253 7.31 1.75 20.08
N HIS A 254 6.59 1.73 21.21
CA HIS A 254 5.84 0.57 21.67
C HIS A 254 4.45 0.60 21.01
N LYS A 255 4.18 -0.34 20.10
CA LYS A 255 3.07 -0.28 19.15
C LYS A 255 2.02 -1.37 19.40
N LEU A 256 0.82 -1.17 18.86
CA LEU A 256 -0.26 -2.16 18.84
C LEU A 256 0.15 -3.44 18.09
N GLY A 257 0.85 -3.32 16.99
CA GLY A 257 1.29 -4.41 16.12
C GLY A 257 2.57 -4.06 15.37
N LEU A 258 2.97 -4.90 14.39
CA LEU A 258 4.21 -4.79 13.64
C LEU A 258 5.45 -4.69 14.56
N HIS A 259 5.47 -5.50 15.60
CA HIS A 259 6.49 -5.44 16.63
C HIS A 259 7.90 -5.73 16.11
N GLY A 260 8.01 -6.56 15.06
CA GLY A 260 9.28 -6.85 14.38
C GLY A 260 9.79 -5.71 13.50
N SER A 261 8.93 -4.73 13.13
CA SER A 261 9.33 -3.56 12.34
C SER A 261 9.71 -2.41 13.29
N PRO A 262 10.98 -2.01 13.39
CA PRO A 262 11.38 -0.88 14.23
C PRO A 262 10.76 0.41 13.69
N THR A 263 10.13 1.16 14.57
CA THR A 263 9.56 2.48 14.29
C THR A 263 10.20 3.46 15.26
N ALA A 264 11.02 4.38 14.76
CA ALA A 264 11.94 5.16 15.57
C ALA A 264 11.56 6.64 15.67
N VAL A 265 12.00 7.23 16.78
CA VAL A 265 12.25 8.66 16.90
C VAL A 265 13.71 8.91 16.52
N MET A 266 13.91 9.75 15.50
CA MET A 266 15.22 10.12 14.97
C MET A 266 15.61 11.53 15.38
N GLN A 267 16.82 11.70 15.90
CA GLN A 267 17.43 13.00 16.19
C GLN A 267 18.55 13.29 15.19
N TYR A 268 18.54 14.49 14.63
CA TYR A 268 19.56 15.04 13.73
C TYR A 268 20.21 16.25 14.42
N ASP A 269 21.53 16.20 14.65
CA ASP A 269 22.29 17.23 15.36
C ASP A 269 23.38 17.85 14.47
N GLY A 270 22.95 18.49 13.38
CA GLY A 270 23.84 18.95 12.32
C GLY A 270 24.36 17.81 11.48
N ALA A 271 23.51 16.82 11.19
CA ALA A 271 23.85 15.69 10.36
C ALA A 271 24.15 16.12 8.91
N THR A 272 25.23 15.62 8.34
CA THR A 272 25.60 15.93 6.96
C THR A 272 24.62 15.28 5.98
N GLY A 273 24.09 16.11 5.06
CA GLY A 273 23.18 15.65 4.02
C GLY A 273 23.39 16.41 2.71
N TRP A 274 22.85 15.89 1.63
CA TRP A 274 22.92 16.45 0.28
C TRP A 274 21.53 16.68 -0.29
N LEU A 275 21.35 17.80 -0.98
CA LEU A 275 20.08 18.16 -1.60
C LEU A 275 19.70 17.15 -2.68
N VAL A 276 18.45 16.68 -2.66
CA VAL A 276 17.85 15.84 -3.69
C VAL A 276 16.81 16.66 -4.44
N GLY A 277 17.04 16.83 -5.73
CA GLY A 277 16.24 17.72 -6.57
C GLY A 277 16.61 19.18 -6.39
N GLU A 278 15.63 20.06 -6.58
CA GLU A 278 15.80 21.51 -6.47
C GLU A 278 15.42 22.01 -5.07
N ALA A 279 16.05 23.12 -4.64
CA ALA A 279 15.69 23.80 -3.41
C ALA A 279 14.21 24.18 -3.43
N HIS A 280 13.51 24.01 -2.29
CA HIS A 280 12.09 24.30 -2.11
C HIS A 280 11.11 23.42 -2.92
N HIS A 281 11.61 22.43 -3.66
CA HIS A 281 10.81 21.44 -4.41
C HIS A 281 10.81 20.05 -3.74
N GLY A 282 11.21 19.95 -2.49
CA GLY A 282 11.31 18.69 -1.75
C GLY A 282 9.99 17.92 -1.63
N MET A 283 8.86 18.63 -1.61
CA MET A 283 7.55 17.96 -1.60
C MET A 283 7.27 17.23 -2.92
N ALA A 284 7.61 17.82 -4.07
CA ALA A 284 7.42 17.18 -5.37
C ALA A 284 8.27 15.90 -5.49
N ALA A 285 9.54 15.98 -5.05
CA ALA A 285 10.45 14.83 -5.05
C ALA A 285 9.97 13.73 -4.07
N MET A 286 9.50 14.11 -2.88
CA MET A 286 8.96 13.18 -1.90
C MET A 286 7.64 12.54 -2.35
N PHE A 287 6.81 13.25 -3.14
CA PHE A 287 5.56 12.70 -3.68
C PHE A 287 5.81 11.52 -4.62
N THR A 288 6.94 11.46 -5.32
CA THR A 288 7.32 10.29 -6.13
C THR A 288 7.42 9.04 -5.24
N MET A 289 8.18 9.13 -4.14
CA MET A 289 8.26 8.04 -3.16
C MET A 289 6.90 7.74 -2.49
N MET A 290 6.17 8.78 -2.11
CA MET A 290 4.87 8.63 -1.44
C MET A 290 3.80 7.97 -2.32
N ASN A 291 3.78 8.22 -3.63
CA ASN A 291 2.80 7.57 -4.52
C ASN A 291 3.08 6.08 -4.66
N ASN A 292 4.36 5.70 -4.78
CA ASN A 292 4.77 4.30 -4.72
C ASN A 292 4.38 3.68 -3.36
N ALA A 293 4.71 4.35 -2.26
CA ALA A 293 4.36 3.91 -0.91
C ALA A 293 2.84 3.77 -0.71
N ARG A 294 2.00 4.66 -1.27
CA ARG A 294 0.53 4.59 -1.15
C ARG A 294 -0.05 3.35 -1.83
N LEU A 295 0.40 3.01 -3.04
CA LEU A 295 0.03 1.75 -3.69
C LEU A 295 0.49 0.57 -2.83
N GLY A 296 1.76 0.57 -2.39
CA GLY A 296 2.31 -0.46 -1.52
C GLY A 296 1.53 -0.63 -0.21
N VAL A 297 1.09 0.47 0.42
CA VAL A 297 0.29 0.42 1.66
C VAL A 297 -1.11 -0.16 1.42
N GLY A 298 -1.76 0.16 0.29
CA GLY A 298 -2.99 -0.53 -0.12
C GLY A 298 -2.77 -2.04 -0.22
N VAL A 299 -1.65 -2.44 -0.83
CA VAL A 299 -1.24 -3.84 -0.97
C VAL A 299 -0.94 -4.50 0.39
N GLN A 300 -0.39 -3.78 1.37
CA GLN A 300 -0.20 -4.31 2.73
C GLN A 300 -1.51 -4.70 3.41
N GLY A 301 -2.56 -3.90 3.25
CA GLY A 301 -3.90 -4.25 3.74
C GLY A 301 -4.41 -5.54 3.09
N ILE A 302 -4.26 -5.66 1.76
CA ILE A 302 -4.66 -6.85 1.00
C ILE A 302 -3.84 -8.08 1.43
N ALA A 303 -2.54 -7.90 1.62
CA ALA A 303 -1.61 -8.95 2.03
C ALA A 303 -1.99 -9.57 3.38
N VAL A 304 -2.27 -8.71 4.38
CA VAL A 304 -2.72 -9.19 5.70
C VAL A 304 -4.10 -9.82 5.62
N ALA A 305 -5.01 -9.27 4.80
CA ALA A 305 -6.32 -9.88 4.55
C ALA A 305 -6.20 -11.30 3.98
N GLU A 306 -5.34 -11.51 2.98
CA GLU A 306 -5.12 -12.83 2.39
C GLU A 306 -4.60 -13.83 3.42
N ALA A 307 -3.60 -13.45 4.24
CA ALA A 307 -3.07 -14.32 5.28
C ALA A 307 -4.10 -14.63 6.37
N ALA A 308 -4.85 -13.64 6.82
CA ALA A 308 -5.93 -13.80 7.80
C ALA A 308 -7.06 -14.71 7.27
N PHE A 309 -7.43 -14.53 5.99
CA PHE A 309 -8.42 -15.38 5.31
C PHE A 309 -7.96 -16.84 5.26
N GLN A 310 -6.72 -17.11 4.85
CA GLN A 310 -6.20 -18.47 4.75
C GLN A 310 -6.19 -19.16 6.12
N LEU A 311 -5.79 -18.46 7.17
CA LEU A 311 -5.83 -18.98 8.54
C LEU A 311 -7.27 -19.30 8.98
N ALA A 312 -8.20 -18.37 8.73
CA ALA A 312 -9.63 -18.56 9.05
C ALA A 312 -10.26 -19.71 8.27
N LEU A 313 -9.95 -19.83 6.97
CA LEU A 313 -10.44 -20.91 6.11
C LEU A 313 -9.95 -22.28 6.60
N SER A 314 -8.66 -22.40 6.94
CA SER A 314 -8.09 -23.63 7.49
C SER A 314 -8.79 -24.02 8.78
N TYR A 315 -8.92 -23.08 9.72
CA TYR A 315 -9.60 -23.33 10.99
C TYR A 315 -11.06 -23.75 10.79
N ALA A 316 -11.79 -23.04 9.93
CA ALA A 316 -13.21 -23.32 9.67
C ALA A 316 -13.42 -24.68 9.01
N SER A 317 -12.46 -25.16 8.23
CA SER A 317 -12.54 -26.48 7.55
C SER A 317 -12.29 -27.65 8.50
N GLU A 318 -11.60 -27.43 9.63
CA GLU A 318 -11.21 -28.48 10.58
C GLU A 318 -12.08 -28.45 11.85
N ARG A 319 -12.48 -27.27 12.31
CA ARG A 319 -13.23 -27.08 13.56
C ARG A 319 -14.65 -27.62 13.46
N LYS A 320 -15.03 -28.51 14.37
CA LYS A 320 -16.39 -29.07 14.47
C LYS A 320 -17.12 -28.47 15.65
N GLN A 321 -18.27 -27.83 15.40
CA GLN A 321 -19.17 -27.28 16.43
C GLN A 321 -20.61 -27.15 15.89
N GLY A 322 -21.56 -27.56 16.72
CA GLY A 322 -22.97 -27.51 16.40
C GLY A 322 -23.42 -28.56 15.37
N ARG A 323 -24.71 -28.53 15.04
CA ARG A 323 -25.29 -29.31 13.94
C ARG A 323 -25.29 -28.45 12.69
N THR A 324 -24.66 -28.91 11.64
CA THR A 324 -24.68 -28.21 10.34
C THR A 324 -25.95 -28.57 9.57
N PRO A 325 -26.51 -27.63 8.78
CA PRO A 325 -27.75 -27.85 8.03
C PRO A 325 -27.55 -28.66 6.73
N VAL A 326 -26.31 -28.99 6.39
CA VAL A 326 -25.96 -29.75 5.19
C VAL A 326 -25.29 -31.06 5.58
N ASP A 327 -25.49 -32.13 4.79
CA ASP A 327 -24.75 -33.36 4.93
C ASP A 327 -23.29 -33.11 4.56
N GLY A 328 -22.42 -33.16 5.55
CA GLY A 328 -21.00 -32.86 5.40
C GLY A 328 -20.17 -33.37 6.56
N ALA A 329 -18.90 -32.98 6.63
CA ALA A 329 -17.97 -33.37 7.68
C ALA A 329 -18.32 -32.80 9.07
N GLY A 330 -19.33 -31.90 9.16
CA GLY A 330 -19.75 -31.25 10.39
C GLY A 330 -18.76 -30.16 10.86
N ALA A 331 -17.91 -29.67 9.98
CA ALA A 331 -17.03 -28.56 10.26
C ALA A 331 -17.79 -27.23 10.24
N ILE A 332 -17.29 -26.20 10.94
CA ILE A 332 -18.02 -24.91 11.05
C ILE A 332 -18.18 -24.21 9.71
N ILE A 333 -17.36 -24.51 8.70
CA ILE A 333 -17.52 -24.00 7.33
C ILE A 333 -18.88 -24.38 6.72
N ASP A 334 -19.55 -25.40 7.22
CA ASP A 334 -20.86 -25.84 6.74
C ASP A 334 -22.02 -25.00 7.33
N HIS A 335 -21.77 -24.12 8.28
CA HIS A 335 -22.73 -23.13 8.73
C HIS A 335 -22.84 -21.97 7.75
N ALA A 336 -24.06 -21.54 7.44
CA ALA A 336 -24.34 -20.47 6.46
C ALA A 336 -23.63 -19.16 6.79
N ASP A 337 -23.55 -18.77 8.07
CA ASP A 337 -22.90 -17.51 8.48
C ASP A 337 -21.37 -17.58 8.34
N VAL A 338 -20.76 -18.71 8.69
CA VAL A 338 -19.31 -18.93 8.48
C VAL A 338 -18.97 -18.86 6.98
N ARG A 339 -19.79 -19.50 6.12
CA ARG A 339 -19.64 -19.41 4.65
C ARG A 339 -19.82 -17.97 4.15
N ARG A 340 -20.76 -17.23 4.70
CA ARG A 340 -20.96 -15.82 4.37
C ARG A 340 -19.71 -15.01 4.69
N MET A 341 -19.14 -15.15 5.89
CA MET A 341 -17.91 -14.46 6.29
C MET A 341 -16.75 -14.83 5.37
N LEU A 342 -16.46 -16.09 5.18
CA LEU A 342 -15.37 -16.54 4.31
C LEU A 342 -15.55 -16.12 2.85
N GLY A 343 -16.79 -16.18 2.35
CA GLY A 343 -17.12 -15.72 1.01
C GLY A 343 -16.94 -14.21 0.84
N GLN A 344 -17.33 -13.43 1.84
CA GLN A 344 -17.12 -11.98 1.88
C GLN A 344 -15.63 -11.64 1.91
N MET A 345 -14.85 -12.27 2.83
CA MET A 345 -13.39 -12.09 2.89
C MET A 345 -12.74 -12.33 1.53
N LYS A 346 -13.04 -13.46 0.89
CA LYS A 346 -12.48 -13.80 -0.43
C LYS A 346 -12.89 -12.80 -1.53
N ALA A 347 -14.14 -12.36 -1.52
CA ALA A 347 -14.64 -11.40 -2.51
C ALA A 347 -13.98 -10.02 -2.35
N GLU A 348 -13.85 -9.53 -1.13
CA GLU A 348 -13.20 -8.25 -0.84
C GLU A 348 -11.71 -8.27 -1.18
N ILE A 349 -10.99 -9.34 -0.85
CA ILE A 349 -9.58 -9.54 -1.22
C ILE A 349 -9.42 -9.52 -2.74
N PHE A 350 -10.24 -10.28 -3.47
CA PHE A 350 -10.18 -10.34 -4.93
C PHE A 350 -10.41 -8.95 -5.55
N ALA A 351 -11.43 -8.22 -5.10
CA ALA A 351 -11.74 -6.88 -5.59
C ALA A 351 -10.59 -5.90 -5.34
N ALA A 352 -10.05 -5.88 -4.12
CA ALA A 352 -8.96 -4.98 -3.76
C ALA A 352 -7.65 -5.32 -4.51
N ARG A 353 -7.32 -6.61 -4.67
CA ARG A 353 -6.18 -7.08 -5.49
C ARG A 353 -6.32 -6.64 -6.94
N ALA A 354 -7.50 -6.79 -7.52
CA ALA A 354 -7.76 -6.35 -8.89
C ALA A 354 -7.61 -4.83 -9.04
N MET A 355 -8.07 -4.04 -8.06
CA MET A 355 -7.86 -2.58 -8.04
C MET A 355 -6.38 -2.22 -7.95
N ALA A 356 -5.63 -2.87 -7.06
CA ALA A 356 -4.19 -2.61 -6.88
C ALA A 356 -3.40 -2.94 -8.15
N LEU A 357 -3.65 -4.09 -8.77
CA LEU A 357 -3.02 -4.48 -10.02
C LEU A 357 -3.46 -3.57 -11.19
N SER A 358 -4.72 -3.12 -11.23
CA SER A 358 -5.18 -2.14 -12.23
C SER A 358 -4.49 -0.78 -12.07
N CYS A 359 -4.24 -0.33 -10.83
CA CYS A 359 -3.46 0.87 -10.57
C CYS A 359 -2.01 0.72 -11.03
N ALA A 360 -1.40 -0.44 -10.74
CA ALA A 360 -0.03 -0.75 -11.17
C ALA A 360 0.08 -0.81 -12.71
N VAL A 361 -0.85 -1.47 -13.39
CA VAL A 361 -0.95 -1.50 -14.87
C VAL A 361 -1.08 -0.08 -15.44
N ALA A 362 -1.92 0.77 -14.83
CA ALA A 362 -2.04 2.16 -15.28
C ALA A 362 -0.72 2.94 -15.10
N THR A 363 0.01 2.68 -14.02
CA THR A 363 1.36 3.26 -13.79
C THR A 363 2.35 2.77 -14.84
N ASP A 364 2.36 1.48 -15.14
CA ASP A 364 3.25 0.89 -16.16
C ASP A 364 2.95 1.46 -17.55
N MET A 365 1.67 1.54 -17.92
CA MET A 365 1.26 2.14 -19.20
C MET A 365 1.64 3.62 -19.29
N ALA A 366 1.45 4.38 -18.21
CA ALA A 366 1.89 5.78 -18.16
C ALA A 366 3.40 5.93 -18.39
N ARG A 367 4.21 5.04 -17.79
CA ARG A 367 5.67 5.01 -17.96
C ARG A 367 6.10 4.58 -19.38
N ALA A 368 5.37 3.65 -19.99
CA ALA A 368 5.73 3.12 -21.29
C ALA A 368 5.31 4.03 -22.45
N THR A 369 4.18 4.76 -22.30
CA THR A 369 3.57 5.52 -23.41
C THR A 369 3.63 7.03 -23.24
N ASN A 370 3.88 7.53 -22.01
CA ASN A 370 3.75 8.94 -21.62
C ASN A 370 2.34 9.52 -21.89
N ASP A 371 1.32 8.66 -22.03
CA ASP A 371 -0.05 9.09 -22.26
C ASP A 371 -0.67 9.69 -20.99
N PRO A 372 -1.15 10.95 -21.01
CA PRO A 372 -1.76 11.60 -19.86
C PRO A 372 -3.02 10.91 -19.36
N ALA A 373 -3.74 10.14 -20.20
CA ALA A 373 -4.92 9.38 -19.78
C ALA A 373 -4.53 8.27 -18.79
N TRP A 374 -3.42 7.57 -19.03
CA TRP A 374 -2.91 6.57 -18.10
C TRP A 374 -2.38 7.19 -16.81
N GLN A 375 -1.73 8.36 -16.90
CA GLN A 375 -1.30 9.11 -15.71
C GLN A 375 -2.49 9.52 -14.84
N ALA A 376 -3.54 10.05 -15.44
CA ALA A 376 -4.76 10.44 -14.74
C ALA A 376 -5.47 9.23 -14.10
N ARG A 377 -5.52 8.08 -14.79
CA ARG A 377 -6.08 6.83 -14.27
C ARG A 377 -5.29 6.32 -13.06
N ALA A 378 -3.97 6.27 -13.13
CA ALA A 378 -3.12 5.87 -12.02
C ALA A 378 -3.30 6.81 -10.81
N ALA A 379 -3.33 8.12 -11.07
CA ALA A 379 -3.53 9.13 -10.05
C ALA A 379 -4.90 9.01 -9.35
N LEU A 380 -5.97 8.71 -10.09
CA LEU A 380 -7.32 8.48 -9.56
C LEU A 380 -7.38 7.21 -8.70
N LEU A 381 -6.80 6.11 -9.18
CA LEU A 381 -6.86 4.80 -8.50
C LEU A 381 -6.02 4.76 -7.22
N THR A 382 -4.91 5.49 -7.14
CA THR A 382 -3.98 5.44 -5.99
C THR A 382 -4.67 5.68 -4.63
N PRO A 383 -5.43 6.76 -4.39
CA PRO A 383 -6.14 6.97 -3.13
C PRO A 383 -7.23 5.92 -2.88
N ILE A 384 -7.90 5.43 -3.93
CA ILE A 384 -8.92 4.37 -3.80
C ILE A 384 -8.27 3.07 -3.33
N VAL A 385 -7.18 2.66 -3.97
CA VAL A 385 -6.45 1.43 -3.62
C VAL A 385 -5.90 1.52 -2.19
N LYS A 386 -5.27 2.65 -1.84
CA LYS A 386 -4.71 2.84 -0.50
C LYS A 386 -5.78 2.73 0.58
N ALA A 387 -6.87 3.47 0.46
CA ALA A 387 -7.90 3.51 1.48
C ALA A 387 -8.71 2.20 1.52
N TYR A 388 -9.23 1.76 0.38
CA TYR A 388 -10.05 0.55 0.34
C TYR A 388 -9.25 -0.71 0.70
N GLY A 389 -8.03 -0.88 0.17
CA GLY A 389 -7.18 -2.03 0.49
C GLY A 389 -6.88 -2.15 1.98
N THR A 390 -6.62 -1.03 2.65
CA THR A 390 -6.35 -1.02 4.10
C THR A 390 -7.61 -1.17 4.95
N ASP A 391 -8.76 -0.61 4.52
CA ASP A 391 -10.04 -0.78 5.21
C ASP A 391 -10.50 -2.23 5.16
N ILE A 392 -10.43 -2.88 3.98
CA ILE A 392 -10.76 -4.30 3.88
C ILE A 392 -9.75 -5.18 4.63
N GLY A 393 -8.49 -4.75 4.67
CA GLY A 393 -7.46 -5.41 5.48
C GLY A 393 -7.89 -5.52 6.94
N CYS A 394 -8.33 -4.41 7.53
CA CYS A 394 -8.84 -4.36 8.90
C CYS A 394 -10.11 -5.21 9.06
N ALA A 395 -11.09 -5.07 8.15
CA ALA A 395 -12.37 -5.77 8.23
C ALA A 395 -12.20 -7.31 8.08
N VAL A 396 -11.34 -7.74 7.16
CA VAL A 396 -11.07 -9.17 6.95
C VAL A 396 -10.30 -9.78 8.11
N ALA A 397 -9.32 -9.06 8.68
CA ALA A 397 -8.60 -9.55 9.85
C ALA A 397 -9.51 -9.69 11.08
N ASP A 398 -10.42 -8.73 11.30
CA ASP A 398 -11.46 -8.80 12.35
C ASP A 398 -12.41 -9.99 12.12
N MET A 399 -12.90 -10.16 10.88
CA MET A 399 -13.71 -11.33 10.52
C MET A 399 -12.94 -12.64 10.73
N GLY A 400 -11.63 -12.64 10.49
CA GLY A 400 -10.76 -13.79 10.78
C GLY A 400 -10.78 -14.17 12.26
N VAL A 401 -10.69 -13.19 13.17
CA VAL A 401 -10.85 -13.40 14.60
C VAL A 401 -12.24 -13.97 14.91
N GLN A 402 -13.29 -13.39 14.31
CA GLN A 402 -14.68 -13.84 14.51
C GLN A 402 -14.90 -15.30 14.08
N VAL A 403 -14.34 -15.72 12.93
CA VAL A 403 -14.42 -17.12 12.44
C VAL A 403 -13.78 -18.10 13.42
N HIS A 404 -12.70 -17.71 14.11
CA HIS A 404 -12.06 -18.55 15.13
C HIS A 404 -12.84 -18.60 16.45
N GLY A 405 -13.83 -17.70 16.66
CA GLY A 405 -14.55 -17.60 17.94
C GLY A 405 -13.59 -17.29 19.10
N GLY A 406 -13.79 -17.90 20.27
CA GLY A 406 -12.94 -17.68 21.44
C GLY A 406 -11.44 -17.90 21.16
N MET A 407 -11.11 -18.84 20.30
CA MET A 407 -9.71 -19.10 19.90
C MET A 407 -9.11 -17.95 19.11
N GLY A 408 -9.90 -17.13 18.40
CA GLY A 408 -9.43 -15.95 17.71
C GLY A 408 -8.93 -14.84 18.63
N PHE A 409 -9.41 -14.82 19.87
CA PHE A 409 -8.99 -13.88 20.92
C PHE A 409 -7.72 -14.32 21.66
N ILE A 410 -7.25 -15.55 21.41
CA ILE A 410 -6.05 -16.12 22.01
C ILE A 410 -4.85 -15.87 21.11
N GLU A 411 -3.84 -15.18 21.63
CA GLU A 411 -2.63 -14.78 20.87
C GLU A 411 -1.92 -15.95 20.18
N GLU A 412 -1.86 -17.13 20.82
CA GLU A 412 -1.18 -18.31 20.30
C GLU A 412 -1.73 -18.82 18.98
N THR A 413 -3.01 -18.54 18.68
CA THR A 413 -3.64 -18.95 17.41
C THR A 413 -3.14 -18.15 16.21
N GLY A 414 -2.70 -16.91 16.44
CA GLY A 414 -2.15 -16.01 15.42
C GLY A 414 -3.19 -15.11 14.73
N ALA A 415 -4.49 -15.34 14.89
CA ALA A 415 -5.53 -14.51 14.29
C ALA A 415 -5.48 -13.06 14.80
N ALA A 416 -5.30 -12.87 16.11
CA ALA A 416 -5.18 -11.57 16.74
C ALA A 416 -4.00 -10.74 16.21
N GLN A 417 -2.88 -11.38 15.87
CA GLN A 417 -1.72 -10.68 15.31
C GLN A 417 -2.05 -9.97 14.00
N TYR A 418 -2.78 -10.61 13.08
CA TYR A 418 -3.15 -9.98 11.80
C TYR A 418 -4.00 -8.72 12.01
N LEU A 419 -4.94 -8.75 12.96
CA LEU A 419 -5.76 -7.59 13.30
C LEU A 419 -4.91 -6.44 13.89
N ARG A 420 -3.94 -6.76 14.77
CA ARG A 420 -3.02 -5.78 15.34
C ARG A 420 -2.09 -5.17 14.29
N ASP A 421 -1.51 -6.02 13.44
CA ASP A 421 -0.52 -5.61 12.46
C ASP A 421 -1.11 -4.73 11.36
N VAL A 422 -2.31 -5.06 10.86
CA VAL A 422 -2.94 -4.32 9.76
C VAL A 422 -3.44 -2.95 10.16
N ARG A 423 -3.76 -2.72 11.45
CA ARG A 423 -4.49 -1.51 11.89
C ARG A 423 -3.79 -0.20 11.52
N VAL A 424 -2.46 -0.16 11.52
CA VAL A 424 -1.68 1.03 11.19
C VAL A 424 -1.78 1.41 9.72
N THR A 425 -2.06 0.47 8.83
CA THR A 425 -2.09 0.72 7.38
C THR A 425 -3.14 1.75 6.97
N ALA A 426 -4.25 1.84 7.70
CA ALA A 426 -5.29 2.86 7.50
C ALA A 426 -4.89 4.26 8.03
N ILE A 427 -3.77 4.35 8.76
CA ILE A 427 -3.34 5.57 9.46
C ILE A 427 -2.17 6.24 8.74
N TYR A 428 -1.09 5.51 8.48
CA TYR A 428 0.14 6.08 7.92
C TYR A 428 0.06 6.30 6.39
N GLU A 429 1.06 6.98 5.82
CA GLU A 429 1.15 7.39 4.40
C GLU A 429 -0.05 8.25 3.94
N GLY A 430 -0.56 9.07 4.88
CA GLY A 430 -1.83 9.77 4.79
C GLY A 430 -2.98 8.87 5.23
N THR A 431 -3.72 9.32 6.24
CA THR A 431 -4.91 8.59 6.73
C THR A 431 -5.89 8.34 5.58
N ASN A 432 -6.76 7.34 5.73
CA ASN A 432 -7.78 7.05 4.70
C ASN A 432 -8.71 8.26 4.45
N GLY A 433 -8.96 9.09 5.47
CA GLY A 433 -9.65 10.37 5.30
C GLY A 433 -8.88 11.35 4.40
N ILE A 434 -7.55 11.44 4.55
CA ILE A 434 -6.71 12.27 3.66
C ILE A 434 -6.71 11.73 2.23
N GLN A 435 -6.72 10.40 2.04
CA GLN A 435 -6.85 9.80 0.69
C GLN A 435 -8.20 10.15 0.07
N ALA A 436 -9.28 10.09 0.85
CA ALA A 436 -10.61 10.46 0.38
C ALA A 436 -10.70 11.95 0.01
N MET A 437 -10.13 12.84 0.84
CA MET A 437 -10.04 14.27 0.53
C MET A 437 -9.19 14.54 -0.73
N ASP A 438 -8.08 13.82 -0.91
CA ASP A 438 -7.25 13.90 -2.12
C ASP A 438 -8.05 13.48 -3.37
N LEU A 439 -8.84 12.41 -3.28
CA LEU A 439 -9.70 11.95 -4.35
C LEU A 439 -10.70 13.02 -4.79
N VAL A 440 -11.53 13.53 -3.88
CA VAL A 440 -12.61 14.47 -4.23
C VAL A 440 -12.13 15.91 -4.48
N GLY A 441 -10.94 16.26 -3.99
CA GLY A 441 -10.30 17.56 -4.19
C GLY A 441 -9.42 17.57 -5.44
N ARG A 442 -8.17 17.08 -5.30
CA ARG A 442 -7.14 17.19 -6.35
C ARG A 442 -7.41 16.30 -7.56
N LYS A 443 -7.91 15.05 -7.35
CA LYS A 443 -8.13 14.11 -8.45
C LYS A 443 -9.38 14.40 -9.26
N MET A 444 -10.24 15.27 -8.74
CA MET A 444 -11.44 15.78 -9.43
C MET A 444 -11.27 17.23 -9.91
N SER A 445 -10.05 17.78 -9.90
CA SER A 445 -9.78 19.17 -10.33
C SER A 445 -9.95 19.36 -11.85
N ASP A 446 -9.94 18.29 -12.62
CA ASP A 446 -10.25 18.24 -14.06
C ASP A 446 -11.77 18.20 -14.37
N GLY A 447 -12.62 18.42 -13.37
CA GLY A 447 -14.06 18.24 -13.51
C GLY A 447 -14.52 16.78 -13.37
N GLY A 448 -13.64 15.87 -12.94
CA GLY A 448 -13.94 14.44 -12.74
C GLY A 448 -13.75 13.59 -13.99
N GLU A 449 -13.06 14.09 -15.02
CA GLU A 449 -12.93 13.41 -16.32
C GLU A 449 -12.35 12.00 -16.19
N ALA A 450 -11.30 11.82 -15.37
CA ALA A 450 -10.71 10.50 -15.14
C ALA A 450 -11.70 9.52 -14.48
N ALA A 451 -12.56 10.02 -13.57
CA ALA A 451 -13.59 9.22 -12.92
C ALA A 451 -14.68 8.82 -13.93
N TYR A 452 -15.15 9.74 -14.77
CA TYR A 452 -16.17 9.44 -15.80
C TYR A 452 -15.67 8.38 -16.77
N ARG A 453 -14.46 8.48 -17.28
CA ARG A 453 -13.88 7.47 -18.19
C ARG A 453 -13.87 6.08 -17.56
N LEU A 454 -13.54 5.99 -16.27
CA LEU A 454 -13.54 4.70 -15.57
C LEU A 454 -14.95 4.17 -15.32
N ILE A 455 -15.91 5.05 -15.02
CA ILE A 455 -17.33 4.68 -14.87
C ILE A 455 -17.91 4.20 -16.21
N GLU A 456 -17.60 4.86 -17.32
CA GLU A 456 -17.98 4.45 -18.67
C GLU A 456 -17.44 3.06 -19.03
N GLU A 457 -16.19 2.75 -18.65
CA GLU A 457 -15.60 1.40 -18.80
C GLU A 457 -16.42 0.35 -18.02
N VAL A 458 -16.82 0.66 -16.79
CA VAL A 458 -17.68 -0.22 -15.97
C VAL A 458 -19.03 -0.45 -16.67
N GLN A 459 -19.65 0.60 -17.20
CA GLN A 459 -20.93 0.52 -17.91
C GLN A 459 -20.81 -0.30 -19.20
N ALA A 460 -19.78 -0.06 -20.01
CA ALA A 460 -19.53 -0.81 -21.24
C ALA A 460 -19.33 -2.31 -20.95
N GLN A 461 -18.58 -2.65 -19.91
CA GLN A 461 -18.37 -4.03 -19.49
C GLN A 461 -19.69 -4.67 -19.00
N ALA A 462 -20.51 -3.93 -18.27
CA ALA A 462 -21.81 -4.42 -17.81
C ALA A 462 -22.75 -4.70 -19.01
N VAL A 463 -22.74 -3.85 -20.05
CA VAL A 463 -23.49 -4.10 -21.28
C VAL A 463 -23.02 -5.39 -21.96
N ALA A 464 -21.71 -5.59 -22.11
CA ALA A 464 -21.15 -6.80 -22.71
C ALA A 464 -21.51 -8.09 -21.93
N ALA A 465 -21.69 -7.99 -20.61
CA ALA A 465 -22.04 -9.12 -19.75
C ALA A 465 -23.53 -9.51 -19.77
N ARG A 466 -24.42 -8.71 -20.34
CA ARG A 466 -25.90 -8.91 -20.27
C ARG A 466 -26.36 -10.26 -20.82
N ALA A 467 -25.72 -10.74 -21.86
CA ALA A 467 -26.10 -12.01 -22.49
C ALA A 467 -25.91 -13.21 -21.57
N LEU A 468 -24.82 -13.24 -20.79
CA LEU A 468 -24.46 -14.38 -19.92
C LEU A 468 -24.95 -14.17 -18.48
N PHE A 469 -24.91 -12.94 -17.97
CA PHE A 469 -25.19 -12.63 -16.57
C PHE A 469 -26.14 -11.42 -16.42
N PRO A 470 -27.39 -11.46 -16.96
CA PRO A 470 -28.27 -10.29 -17.06
C PRO A 470 -28.52 -9.59 -15.71
N ASN A 471 -28.76 -10.35 -14.65
CA ASN A 471 -29.05 -9.78 -13.32
C ASN A 471 -27.84 -9.16 -12.63
N MET A 472 -26.63 -9.70 -12.84
CA MET A 472 -25.39 -9.11 -12.33
C MET A 472 -25.00 -7.89 -13.14
N ALA A 473 -25.08 -7.97 -14.45
CA ALA A 473 -24.83 -6.88 -15.38
C ALA A 473 -25.71 -5.65 -15.10
N THR A 474 -27.01 -5.85 -14.90
CA THR A 474 -27.94 -4.77 -14.54
C THR A 474 -27.57 -4.15 -13.20
N ALA A 475 -27.21 -4.94 -12.18
CA ALA A 475 -26.83 -4.40 -10.87
C ALA A 475 -25.56 -3.54 -10.95
N VAL A 476 -24.53 -4.00 -11.68
CA VAL A 476 -23.28 -3.25 -11.87
C VAL A 476 -23.51 -1.98 -12.69
N TRP A 477 -24.30 -2.05 -13.75
CA TRP A 477 -24.64 -0.88 -14.57
C TRP A 477 -25.39 0.19 -13.77
N ASN A 478 -26.40 -0.20 -12.99
CA ASN A 478 -27.16 0.73 -12.16
C ASN A 478 -26.29 1.38 -11.08
N ALA A 479 -25.38 0.62 -10.48
CA ALA A 479 -24.45 1.15 -9.50
C ALA A 479 -23.44 2.14 -10.11
N ALA A 480 -22.97 1.86 -11.32
CA ALA A 480 -22.11 2.76 -12.07
C ALA A 480 -22.85 4.06 -12.46
N GLU A 481 -24.12 3.96 -12.87
CA GLU A 481 -24.94 5.14 -13.17
C GLU A 481 -25.19 6.00 -11.93
N ALA A 482 -25.55 5.39 -10.79
CA ALA A 482 -25.71 6.10 -9.54
C ALA A 482 -24.40 6.79 -9.07
N LEU A 483 -23.26 6.15 -9.33
CA LEU A 483 -21.94 6.75 -9.05
C LEU A 483 -21.64 7.91 -10.01
N ARG A 484 -22.02 7.82 -11.28
CA ARG A 484 -21.87 8.90 -12.27
C ARG A 484 -22.65 10.14 -11.82
N GLU A 485 -23.94 9.97 -11.49
CA GLU A 485 -24.78 11.06 -10.98
C GLU A 485 -24.19 11.69 -9.68
N ALA A 486 -23.69 10.84 -8.77
CA ALA A 486 -23.07 11.32 -7.55
C ALA A 486 -21.75 12.07 -7.84
N THR A 487 -20.98 11.67 -8.86
CA THR A 487 -19.77 12.36 -9.30
C THR A 487 -20.10 13.74 -9.85
N GLU A 488 -21.15 13.86 -10.69
CA GLU A 488 -21.64 15.14 -11.21
C GLU A 488 -22.04 16.10 -10.06
N GLY A 489 -22.84 15.59 -9.12
CA GLY A 489 -23.26 16.35 -7.95
C GLY A 489 -22.07 16.78 -7.08
N LEU A 490 -21.13 15.87 -6.83
CA LEU A 490 -19.93 16.14 -6.01
C LEU A 490 -19.06 17.23 -6.64
N VAL A 491 -18.78 17.16 -7.93
CA VAL A 491 -17.94 18.14 -8.64
C VAL A 491 -18.57 19.54 -8.64
N ALA A 492 -19.89 19.65 -8.58
CA ALA A 492 -20.61 20.91 -8.48
C ALA A 492 -20.62 21.51 -7.06
N GLN A 493 -20.33 20.72 -6.03
CA GLN A 493 -20.38 21.19 -4.63
C GLN A 493 -19.16 22.03 -4.23
N PRO A 494 -19.33 22.95 -3.25
CA PRO A 494 -18.20 23.59 -2.57
C PRO A 494 -17.27 22.57 -1.94
N MET A 495 -15.97 22.91 -1.81
CA MET A 495 -14.94 21.99 -1.35
C MET A 495 -15.25 21.36 0.02
N ASN A 496 -15.86 22.13 0.92
CA ASN A 496 -16.20 21.65 2.26
C ASN A 496 -17.27 20.54 2.24
N ASP A 497 -18.25 20.66 1.35
CA ASP A 497 -19.28 19.63 1.15
C ASP A 497 -18.71 18.39 0.49
N ARG A 498 -17.78 18.57 -0.48
CA ARG A 498 -17.02 17.45 -1.05
C ARG A 498 -16.26 16.68 0.02
N PHE A 499 -15.60 17.38 0.96
CA PHE A 499 -14.84 16.75 2.04
C PHE A 499 -15.73 15.99 3.02
N ALA A 500 -16.93 16.50 3.30
CA ALA A 500 -17.90 15.82 4.15
C ALA A 500 -18.34 14.46 3.58
N GLY A 501 -18.51 14.38 2.25
CA GLY A 501 -18.88 13.15 1.53
C GLY A 501 -17.71 12.27 1.08
N ALA A 502 -16.45 12.71 1.27
CA ALA A 502 -15.29 12.13 0.63
C ALA A 502 -15.07 10.64 0.93
N VAL A 503 -15.16 10.24 2.20
CA VAL A 503 -14.95 8.84 2.63
C VAL A 503 -16.04 7.93 2.05
N ALA A 504 -17.28 8.37 2.11
CA ALA A 504 -18.41 7.64 1.54
C ALA A 504 -18.29 7.51 0.02
N TYR A 505 -17.87 8.58 -0.68
CA TYR A 505 -17.65 8.56 -2.13
C TYR A 505 -16.54 7.58 -2.53
N LEU A 506 -15.38 7.64 -1.85
CA LEU A 506 -14.27 6.72 -2.12
C LEU A 506 -14.71 5.25 -1.97
N ARG A 507 -15.40 4.93 -0.87
CA ARG A 507 -15.87 3.58 -0.59
C ARG A 507 -16.93 3.13 -1.62
N ALA A 508 -17.88 3.99 -2.00
CA ALA A 508 -18.86 3.71 -3.04
C ALA A 508 -18.20 3.43 -4.38
N PHE A 509 -17.19 4.24 -4.75
CA PHE A 509 -16.41 4.03 -5.97
C PHE A 509 -15.71 2.67 -5.97
N ALA A 510 -15.05 2.33 -4.87
CA ALA A 510 -14.38 1.03 -4.72
C ALA A 510 -15.35 -0.15 -4.81
N LEU A 511 -16.55 -0.05 -4.23
CA LEU A 511 -17.58 -1.10 -4.36
C LEU A 511 -18.07 -1.29 -5.80
N VAL A 512 -18.23 -0.20 -6.55
CA VAL A 512 -18.60 -0.25 -7.98
C VAL A 512 -17.49 -0.92 -8.78
N LEU A 513 -16.23 -0.54 -8.56
CA LEU A 513 -15.07 -1.20 -9.19
C LEU A 513 -14.98 -2.69 -8.79
N GLY A 514 -15.25 -3.01 -7.53
CA GLY A 514 -15.32 -4.41 -7.06
C GLY A 514 -16.35 -5.22 -7.85
N GLY A 515 -17.56 -4.68 -8.02
CA GLY A 515 -18.60 -5.29 -8.84
C GLY A 515 -18.17 -5.48 -10.31
N HIS A 516 -17.50 -4.48 -10.88
CA HIS A 516 -16.93 -4.54 -12.23
C HIS A 516 -15.91 -5.67 -12.38
N TYR A 517 -14.91 -5.75 -11.51
CA TYR A 517 -13.87 -6.77 -11.61
C TYR A 517 -14.39 -8.19 -11.37
N HIS A 518 -15.36 -8.35 -10.46
CA HIS A 518 -16.03 -9.63 -10.27
C HIS A 518 -16.85 -10.05 -11.48
N LEU A 519 -17.57 -9.12 -12.11
CA LEU A 519 -18.31 -9.40 -13.33
C LEU A 519 -17.38 -9.80 -14.48
N ARG A 520 -16.25 -9.11 -14.62
CA ARG A 520 -15.22 -9.42 -15.60
C ARG A 520 -14.59 -10.79 -15.36
N ALA A 521 -14.33 -11.13 -14.11
CA ALA A 521 -13.83 -12.45 -13.75
C ALA A 521 -14.81 -13.58 -14.09
N ALA A 522 -16.11 -13.38 -13.84
CA ALA A 522 -17.15 -14.34 -14.18
C ALA A 522 -17.30 -14.53 -15.71
N LEU A 523 -17.09 -13.48 -16.50
CA LEU A 523 -17.07 -13.55 -17.96
C LEU A 523 -15.89 -14.34 -18.49
N ALA A 524 -14.72 -14.18 -17.89
CA ALA A 524 -13.51 -14.88 -18.30
C ALA A 524 -13.53 -16.36 -17.88
N ASP A 525 -14.10 -16.66 -16.72
CA ASP A 525 -14.23 -18.02 -16.19
C ASP A 525 -15.56 -18.16 -15.41
N GLY A 526 -16.49 -18.93 -15.98
CA GLY A 526 -17.80 -19.21 -15.37
C GLY A 526 -17.74 -19.83 -13.98
N ALA A 527 -16.63 -20.52 -13.62
CA ALA A 527 -16.43 -21.08 -12.28
C ALA A 527 -16.34 -19.99 -11.20
N ARG A 528 -16.02 -18.75 -11.56
CA ARG A 528 -15.98 -17.59 -10.65
C ARG A 528 -17.34 -16.90 -10.46
N ALA A 529 -18.36 -17.27 -11.21
CA ALA A 529 -19.70 -16.68 -11.13
C ALA A 529 -20.34 -16.75 -9.73
N PRO A 530 -20.20 -17.81 -8.91
CA PRO A 530 -20.74 -17.84 -7.54
C PRO A 530 -20.15 -16.74 -6.66
N LEU A 531 -18.82 -16.50 -6.71
CA LEU A 531 -18.16 -15.46 -5.93
C LEU A 531 -18.56 -14.07 -6.45
N ALA A 532 -18.61 -13.88 -7.76
CA ALA A 532 -19.09 -12.65 -8.39
C ALA A 532 -20.54 -12.33 -7.98
N ARG A 533 -21.41 -13.35 -7.94
CA ARG A 533 -22.78 -13.20 -7.46
C ARG A 533 -22.84 -12.76 -6.00
N LEU A 534 -22.02 -13.33 -5.13
CA LEU A 534 -21.93 -12.91 -3.72
C LEU A 534 -21.53 -11.44 -3.62
N ALA A 535 -20.45 -11.03 -4.29
CA ALA A 535 -19.96 -9.66 -4.30
C ALA A 535 -21.03 -8.67 -4.81
N ILE A 536 -21.62 -8.96 -5.97
CA ILE A 536 -22.58 -8.05 -6.64
C ILE A 536 -23.93 -8.00 -5.91
N LYS A 537 -24.38 -9.08 -5.26
CA LYS A 537 -25.68 -9.12 -4.61
C LYS A 537 -25.66 -8.81 -3.12
N ARG A 538 -24.49 -8.93 -2.45
CA ARG A 538 -24.40 -8.72 -1.00
C ARG A 538 -23.49 -7.57 -0.59
N LEU A 539 -22.44 -7.24 -1.38
CA LEU A 539 -21.50 -6.17 -1.03
C LEU A 539 -21.79 -4.89 -1.83
N LEU A 540 -21.94 -4.99 -3.15
CA LEU A 540 -22.20 -3.84 -4.02
C LEU A 540 -23.40 -2.98 -3.55
N PRO A 541 -24.53 -3.51 -3.04
CA PRO A 541 -25.68 -2.67 -2.65
C PRO A 541 -25.37 -1.62 -1.57
N GLU A 542 -24.31 -1.76 -0.79
CA GLU A 542 -23.87 -0.76 0.19
C GLU A 542 -23.58 0.60 -0.46
N HIS A 543 -23.16 0.63 -1.74
CA HIS A 543 -22.91 1.88 -2.47
C HIS A 543 -24.08 2.87 -2.40
N ALA A 544 -25.29 2.37 -2.45
CA ALA A 544 -26.49 3.23 -2.46
C ALA A 544 -26.63 4.03 -1.15
N ALA A 545 -26.40 3.39 -0.01
CA ALA A 545 -26.41 4.05 1.30
C ALA A 545 -25.27 5.08 1.44
N LEU A 546 -24.09 4.74 0.92
CA LEU A 546 -22.94 5.64 0.92
C LEU A 546 -23.20 6.89 0.06
N LEU A 547 -23.83 6.73 -1.10
CA LEU A 547 -24.16 7.86 -1.98
C LEU A 547 -25.23 8.80 -1.38
N VAL A 548 -26.05 8.35 -0.45
CA VAL A 548 -26.89 9.25 0.36
C VAL A 548 -26.02 10.18 1.19
N GLN A 549 -24.98 9.63 1.88
CA GLN A 549 -24.07 10.43 2.68
C GLN A 549 -23.27 11.44 1.84
N VAL A 550 -22.92 11.09 0.59
CA VAL A 550 -22.21 12.01 -0.33
C VAL A 550 -23.06 13.25 -0.64
N ARG A 551 -24.38 13.09 -0.75
CA ARG A 551 -25.32 14.19 -1.09
C ARG A 551 -25.66 15.08 0.08
N GLU A 552 -25.45 14.63 1.32
CA GLU A 552 -25.88 15.36 2.55
C GLU A 552 -25.09 16.67 2.75
N GLY A 553 -23.83 16.75 2.30
CA GLY A 553 -22.97 17.90 2.49
C GLY A 553 -22.44 18.06 3.92
N ALA A 554 -21.88 19.23 4.23
CA ALA A 554 -21.17 19.50 5.49
C ALA A 554 -22.04 20.10 6.62
N ALA A 555 -23.19 20.66 6.28
CA ALA A 555 -23.99 21.46 7.25
C ALA A 555 -24.39 20.66 8.49
N GLY A 556 -24.87 19.42 8.32
CA GLY A 556 -25.26 18.53 9.41
C GLY A 556 -24.08 18.14 10.31
N LEU A 557 -22.88 17.95 9.74
CA LEU A 557 -21.68 17.62 10.50
C LEU A 557 -21.22 18.79 11.35
N TYR A 558 -21.21 20.00 10.80
CA TYR A 558 -20.78 21.21 11.54
C TYR A 558 -21.82 21.69 12.56
N ALA A 559 -23.07 21.23 12.49
CA ALA A 559 -24.07 21.42 13.55
C ALA A 559 -23.74 20.63 14.81
N LEU A 560 -22.92 19.57 14.73
CA LEU A 560 -22.44 18.79 15.86
C LEU A 560 -21.35 19.56 16.61
N THR A 561 -21.73 20.41 17.54
CA THR A 561 -20.78 21.17 18.36
C THR A 561 -20.09 20.26 19.40
N PRO A 562 -18.86 20.61 19.89
CA PRO A 562 -18.23 19.85 20.97
C PRO A 562 -19.12 19.68 22.21
N ALA A 563 -19.95 20.69 22.52
CA ALA A 563 -20.89 20.62 23.64
C ALA A 563 -21.96 19.54 23.45
N LEU A 564 -22.48 19.37 22.21
CA LEU A 564 -23.42 18.31 21.89
C LEU A 564 -22.78 16.91 21.93
N LEU A 565 -21.50 16.81 21.56
CA LEU A 565 -20.77 15.53 21.59
C LEU A 565 -20.35 15.11 23.01
N LEU A 566 -20.34 16.05 23.97
CA LEU A 566 -20.04 15.81 25.39
C LEU A 566 -21.29 15.60 26.25
N ALA A 567 -22.47 15.96 25.75
CA ALA A 567 -23.76 15.77 26.43
C ALA A 567 -24.29 14.34 26.28
#